data_77532edcbf9e01d1ae6b65ca57904cd5
#
_entry.id   77532edcbf9e01d1ae6b65ca57904cd5
#
_cell.length_a   1.000
_cell.length_b   1.000
_cell.length_c   1.000
_cell.angle_alpha   90.00
_cell.angle_beta   90.00
_cell.angle_gamma   90.00
#
_symmetry.space_group_name_H-M   'P 1'
#
loop_
_entity.id
_entity.type
_entity.pdbx_description
1 polymer ?
#
loop_
_entity_poly.entity_id
_entity_poly.type
_entity_poly.pdbx_seq_one_letter_code
_entity_poly.pdbx_strand_id
1 'polypeptide(L)'
;MPTYLMLSTLTPEGVATVKNNPHRIKEVNREVEQLGAIVKAQWSTLGRFDFVSIVEAPDETTMARVSLELGSRGTAHYETLPAIPIDEFIASI
;
A
#
# COMPACT_ATOMS: atom_id res chain seq x y z
N MET A 1 -14.44 -7.14 -2.08
CA MET A 1 -13.55 -6.28 -2.88
C MET A 1 -12.25 -7.01 -3.15
N PRO A 2 -11.66 -6.84 -4.34
CA PRO A 2 -10.34 -7.37 -4.61
C PRO A 2 -9.30 -6.93 -3.59
N THR A 3 -8.33 -7.81 -3.37
CA THR A 3 -7.24 -7.62 -2.41
C THR A 3 -5.94 -7.37 -3.15
N TYR A 4 -5.16 -6.45 -2.63
CA TYR A 4 -3.85 -6.09 -3.19
C TYR A 4 -2.80 -6.10 -2.08
N LEU A 5 -1.60 -6.47 -2.46
CA LEU A 5 -0.44 -6.37 -1.58
C LEU A 5 0.37 -5.16 -2.04
N MET A 6 0.48 -4.16 -1.19
CA MET A 6 1.28 -2.96 -1.45
C MET A 6 2.59 -3.07 -0.72
N LEU A 7 3.69 -3.06 -1.47
CA LEU A 7 5.04 -3.10 -0.96
C LEU A 7 5.68 -1.75 -1.21
N SER A 8 6.23 -1.13 -0.18
CA SER A 8 6.82 0.19 -0.36
C SER A 8 8.25 0.26 0.14
N THR A 9 9.05 1.04 -0.59
CA THR A 9 10.43 1.35 -0.25
C THR A 9 10.55 2.86 -0.12
N LEU A 10 10.95 3.33 1.06
CA LEU A 10 11.09 4.76 1.31
C LEU A 10 12.29 5.34 0.57
N THR A 11 12.13 6.55 0.07
CA THR A 11 13.25 7.39 -0.37
C THR A 11 13.94 7.97 0.88
N PRO A 12 15.13 8.57 0.75
CA PRO A 12 15.74 9.28 1.89
C PRO A 12 14.82 10.33 2.50
N GLU A 13 14.06 11.04 1.67
CA GLU A 13 13.07 12.01 2.13
C GLU A 13 11.96 11.33 2.93
N GLY A 14 11.47 10.18 2.46
CA GLY A 14 10.45 9.41 3.15
C GLY A 14 10.93 8.90 4.51
N VAL A 15 12.17 8.44 4.60
CA VAL A 15 12.78 8.01 5.87
C VAL A 15 12.78 9.16 6.87
N ALA A 16 13.21 10.35 6.44
CA ALA A 16 13.24 11.53 7.31
C ALA A 16 11.83 11.91 7.77
N THR A 17 10.85 11.86 6.87
CA THR A 17 9.45 12.17 7.18
C THR A 17 8.91 11.22 8.25
N VAL A 18 9.10 9.92 8.09
CA VAL A 18 8.60 8.91 9.03
C VAL A 18 9.28 9.06 10.39
N LYS A 19 10.59 9.30 10.40
CA LYS A 19 11.33 9.49 11.65
C LYS A 19 10.85 10.72 12.42
N ASN A 20 10.61 11.83 11.71
CA ASN A 20 10.22 13.09 12.34
C ASN A 20 8.74 13.14 12.71
N ASN A 21 7.90 12.42 11.97
CA ASN A 21 6.46 12.37 12.19
C ASN A 21 5.92 10.96 11.85
N PRO A 22 6.08 9.99 12.77
CA PRO A 22 5.62 8.61 12.49
C PRO A 22 4.11 8.50 12.30
N HIS A 23 3.32 9.41 12.84
CA HIS A 23 1.87 9.43 12.64
C HIS A 23 1.46 9.73 11.20
N ARG A 24 2.37 10.22 10.38
CA ARG A 24 2.14 10.43 8.95
C ARG A 24 1.71 9.14 8.24
N ILE A 25 2.19 7.98 8.71
CA ILE A 25 1.78 6.67 8.18
C ILE A 25 0.26 6.51 8.27
N LYS A 26 -0.33 6.84 9.42
CA LYS A 26 -1.79 6.74 9.61
C LYS A 26 -2.56 7.79 8.82
N GLU A 27 -1.99 8.97 8.66
CA GLU A 27 -2.60 10.02 7.84
C GLU A 27 -2.69 9.58 6.38
N VAL A 28 -1.63 8.96 5.85
CA VAL A 28 -1.62 8.42 4.49
C VAL A 28 -2.68 7.32 4.33
N ASN A 29 -2.84 6.46 5.34
CA ASN A 29 -3.89 5.43 5.29
C ASN A 29 -5.28 6.05 5.15
N ARG A 30 -5.54 7.17 5.82
CA ARG A 30 -6.82 7.89 5.67
C ARG A 30 -6.97 8.52 4.28
N GLU A 31 -5.88 9.01 3.71
CA GLU A 31 -5.89 9.53 2.34
C GLU A 31 -6.19 8.43 1.33
N VAL A 32 -5.67 7.23 1.55
CA VAL A 32 -5.98 6.04 0.74
C VAL A 32 -7.48 5.75 0.78
N GLU A 33 -8.11 5.86 1.95
CA GLU A 33 -9.56 5.68 2.08
C GLU A 33 -10.32 6.70 1.26
N GLN A 34 -9.89 7.96 1.26
CA GLN A 34 -10.50 9.01 0.46
C GLN A 34 -10.40 8.74 -1.05
N LEU A 35 -9.38 8.00 -1.47
CA LEU A 35 -9.20 7.60 -2.85
C LEU A 35 -10.02 6.36 -3.23
N GLY A 36 -10.68 5.73 -2.28
CA GLY A 36 -11.59 4.61 -2.51
C GLY A 36 -11.06 3.23 -2.16
N ALA A 37 -9.93 3.14 -1.47
CA ALA A 37 -9.33 1.87 -1.04
C ALA A 37 -9.21 1.85 0.49
N ILE A 38 -9.04 0.65 1.06
CA ILE A 38 -8.99 0.47 2.51
C ILE A 38 -7.73 -0.32 2.86
N VAL A 39 -6.89 0.25 3.74
CA VAL A 39 -5.75 -0.49 4.30
C VAL A 39 -6.27 -1.39 5.41
N LYS A 40 -6.22 -2.71 5.19
CA LYS A 40 -6.76 -3.71 6.11
C LYS A 40 -5.72 -4.12 7.16
N ALA A 41 -4.45 -4.17 6.77
CA ALA A 41 -3.36 -4.54 7.65
C ALA A 41 -2.08 -3.92 7.12
N GLN A 42 -1.14 -3.63 8.00
CA GLN A 42 0.09 -2.97 7.62
C GLN A 42 1.20 -3.32 8.60
N TRP A 43 2.40 -3.60 8.07
CA TRP A 43 3.58 -3.92 8.85
C TRP A 43 4.77 -3.10 8.39
N SER A 44 5.63 -2.74 9.33
CA SER A 44 6.98 -2.30 9.04
C SER A 44 7.85 -3.53 8.90
N THR A 45 8.65 -3.59 7.85
CA THR A 45 9.52 -4.73 7.56
C THR A 45 10.97 -4.30 7.45
N LEU A 46 11.84 -5.27 7.54
CA LEU A 46 13.29 -5.08 7.32
C LEU A 46 13.66 -5.64 5.94
N GLY A 47 14.74 -5.13 5.39
CA GLY A 47 15.26 -5.59 4.11
C GLY A 47 14.82 -4.69 2.97
N ARG A 48 14.42 -5.30 1.86
CA ARG A 48 14.16 -4.60 0.60
C ARG A 48 12.96 -3.66 0.66
N PHE A 49 11.93 -4.02 1.43
CA PHE A 49 10.73 -3.21 1.60
C PHE A 49 10.67 -2.66 3.02
N ASP A 50 10.19 -1.44 3.15
CA ASP A 50 10.03 -0.79 4.46
C ASP A 50 8.64 -1.05 5.05
N PHE A 51 7.61 -1.11 4.20
CA PHE A 51 6.25 -1.40 4.62
C PHE A 51 5.60 -2.41 3.70
N VAL A 52 4.78 -3.27 4.30
CA VAL A 52 3.92 -4.21 3.59
C VAL A 52 2.49 -3.96 4.06
N SER A 53 1.59 -3.71 3.11
CA SER A 53 0.19 -3.41 3.42
C SER A 53 -0.73 -4.32 2.63
N ILE A 54 -1.80 -4.78 3.29
CA ILE A 54 -2.91 -5.45 2.61
C ILE A 54 -3.99 -4.40 2.41
N VAL A 55 -4.38 -4.20 1.16
CA VAL A 55 -5.32 -3.14 0.76
C VAL A 55 -6.47 -3.77 -0.03
N GLU A 56 -7.69 -3.33 0.25
CA GLU A 56 -8.86 -3.68 -0.55
C GLU A 56 -9.30 -2.49 -1.35
N ALA A 57 -9.66 -2.72 -2.61
CA ALA A 57 -10.17 -1.70 -3.52
C ALA A 57 -11.23 -2.32 -4.42
N PRO A 58 -12.19 -1.50 -4.93
CA PRO A 58 -13.26 -2.04 -5.76
C PRO A 58 -12.77 -2.62 -7.10
N ASP A 59 -11.69 -2.07 -7.65
CA ASP A 59 -11.15 -2.51 -8.94
C ASP A 59 -9.68 -2.11 -9.09
N GLU A 60 -9.06 -2.63 -10.14
CA GLU A 60 -7.65 -2.37 -10.42
C GLU A 60 -7.39 -0.90 -10.78
N THR A 61 -8.34 -0.25 -11.43
CA THR A 61 -8.20 1.16 -11.81
C THR A 61 -8.09 2.05 -10.57
N THR A 62 -8.91 1.81 -9.56
CA THR A 62 -8.83 2.52 -8.28
C THR A 62 -7.48 2.28 -7.64
N MET A 63 -7.01 1.03 -7.61
CA MET A 63 -5.74 0.70 -6.99
C MET A 63 -4.55 1.32 -7.74
N ALA A 64 -4.63 1.36 -9.07
CA ALA A 64 -3.61 2.04 -9.88
C ALA A 64 -3.54 3.53 -9.56
N ARG A 65 -4.69 4.18 -9.39
CA ARG A 65 -4.74 5.59 -8.99
C ARG A 65 -4.13 5.83 -7.61
N VAL A 66 -4.42 4.94 -6.65
CA VAL A 66 -3.82 5.02 -5.31
C VAL A 66 -2.30 4.93 -5.40
N SER A 67 -1.79 3.94 -6.14
CA SER A 67 -0.35 3.75 -6.32
C SER A 67 0.31 4.95 -6.98
N LEU A 68 -0.33 5.51 -8.00
CA LEU A 68 0.18 6.70 -8.70
C LEU A 68 0.20 7.92 -7.77
N GLU A 69 -0.89 8.16 -7.06
CA GLU A 69 -0.99 9.30 -6.15
C GLU A 69 0.08 9.25 -5.06
N LEU A 70 0.23 8.10 -4.41
CA LEU A 70 1.23 7.95 -3.36
C LEU A 70 2.65 8.01 -3.92
N GLY A 71 2.89 7.40 -5.07
CA GLY A 71 4.20 7.42 -5.73
C GLY A 71 4.62 8.80 -6.21
N SER A 72 3.65 9.66 -6.56
CA SER A 72 3.92 11.01 -7.05
C SER A 72 4.51 11.96 -6.00
N ARG A 73 4.43 11.59 -4.74
CA ARG A 73 4.88 12.44 -3.61
C ARG A 73 6.39 12.41 -3.39
N GLY A 74 7.09 11.46 -4.01
CA GLY A 74 8.55 11.37 -3.91
C GLY A 74 9.07 10.82 -2.59
N THR A 75 8.20 10.33 -1.69
CA THR A 75 8.60 9.79 -0.39
C THR A 75 8.76 8.29 -0.37
N ALA A 76 8.21 7.58 -1.35
CA ALA A 76 8.29 6.13 -1.46
C ALA A 76 8.11 5.66 -2.89
N HIS A 77 8.66 4.49 -3.17
CA HIS A 77 8.35 3.71 -4.36
C HIS A 77 7.40 2.59 -3.98
N TYR A 78 6.42 2.29 -4.83
CA TYR A 78 5.39 1.30 -4.57
C TYR A 78 5.42 0.18 -5.59
N GLU A 79 5.26 -1.04 -5.09
CA GLU A 79 5.03 -2.22 -5.90
C GLU A 79 3.69 -2.80 -5.44
N THR A 80 2.71 -2.83 -6.32
CA THR A 80 1.34 -3.23 -5.99
C THR A 80 0.99 -4.50 -6.74
N LEU A 81 0.66 -5.55 -6.00
CA LEU A 81 0.39 -6.87 -6.54
C LEU A 81 -1.07 -7.23 -6.28
N PRO A 82 -1.86 -7.62 -7.31
CA PRO A 82 -3.14 -8.26 -7.06
C PRO A 82 -2.90 -9.56 -6.29
N ALA A 83 -3.68 -9.78 -5.25
CA ALA A 83 -3.56 -10.98 -4.42
C ALA A 83 -4.87 -11.77 -4.46
N ILE A 84 -4.77 -13.04 -4.76
CA ILE A 84 -5.92 -13.96 -4.82
C ILE A 84 -5.91 -14.78 -3.54
N PRO A 85 -6.98 -14.77 -2.72
CA PRO A 85 -7.07 -15.65 -1.56
C PRO A 85 -6.84 -17.09 -1.96
N ILE A 86 -6.10 -17.85 -1.16
CA ILE A 86 -5.65 -19.18 -1.57
C ILE A 86 -6.83 -20.13 -1.81
N ASP A 87 -7.89 -20.03 -1.02
CA ASP A 87 -9.07 -20.88 -1.21
C ASP A 87 -9.79 -20.58 -2.53
N GLU A 88 -9.83 -19.30 -2.91
CA GLU A 88 -10.39 -18.90 -4.20
C GLU A 88 -9.53 -19.44 -5.36
N PHE A 89 -8.22 -19.38 -5.23
CA PHE A 89 -7.30 -19.94 -6.20
C PHE A 89 -7.49 -21.46 -6.34
N ILE A 90 -7.57 -22.17 -5.23
CA ILE A 90 -7.80 -23.62 -5.22
C ILE A 90 -9.11 -23.95 -5.92
N ALA A 91 -10.17 -23.18 -5.64
CA ALA A 91 -11.48 -23.42 -6.23
C ALA A 91 -11.50 -23.21 -7.76
N SER A 92 -10.54 -22.45 -8.30
CA SER A 92 -10.44 -22.17 -9.74
C SER A 92 -9.78 -23.31 -10.52
N ILE A 93 -9.17 -24.26 -9.84
CA ILE A 93 -8.51 -25.42 -10.43
C ILE A 93 -9.47 -26.61 -10.37
#